data_567c867e310258417f7e5f1c448b8eb7
#
_entry.id   567c867e310258417f7e5f1c448b8eb7
#
_cell.length_a   1.000
_cell.length_b   1.000
_cell.length_c   1.000
_cell.angle_alpha   90.00
_cell.angle_beta   90.00
_cell.angle_gamma   90.00
#
_symmetry.space_group_name_H-M   'P 1'
#
loop_
_entity.id
_entity.type
_entity.pdbx_description
1 polymer ?
#
loop_
_entity_poly.entity_id
_entity_poly.type
_entity_poly.pdbx_seq_one_letter_code
_entity_poly.pdbx_strand_id
1 'polypeptide(L)'
;MTDTERAADEARNSPGTPTTKPEPPSAGTYTSTADTAGPGAHEALLNSFIENNGDWEKYRTWYDNTTIANHESLTLRILFDHEAGPRDATWTLAAYESPVSERMWHMALTSAVPAPVLGTLLSAIAAGDAEDTALGTPIETTVTEAVRPLADVGWTPTVDGRWLRWSTQQGDAGVQFDGFAARNPHSPLHTWTLWAGPSVDHPSWTIHASAYTPAALLSDLSTGSEHVKKSPAK
;
A
#
# COMPACT_ATOMS: atom_id res chain seq x y z
N MET A 1 29.15 -74.68 28.43
CA MET A 1 29.39 -73.25 28.56
C MET A 1 29.33 -72.69 27.14
N THR A 2 28.38 -72.42 26.85
CA THR A 2 27.11 -72.06 26.19
C THR A 2 27.27 -70.70 25.47
N ASP A 3 27.24 -70.91 24.12
CA ASP A 3 27.02 -69.84 23.13
C ASP A 3 25.73 -69.08 23.38
N THR A 4 25.79 -67.89 23.94
CA THR A 4 24.61 -66.98 24.01
C THR A 4 25.00 -65.55 24.16
N GLU A 5 26.06 -65.06 23.51
CA GLU A 5 26.48 -63.66 23.65
C GLU A 5 26.97 -63.01 22.37
N ARG A 6 26.29 -63.33 21.23
CA ARG A 6 26.68 -62.77 19.90
C ARG A 6 25.53 -62.37 19.00
N ALA A 7 24.42 -61.89 19.60
CA ALA A 7 23.24 -61.51 18.83
C ALA A 7 22.58 -60.20 19.29
N ALA A 8 23.35 -59.24 19.83
CA ALA A 8 22.79 -57.99 20.34
C ALA A 8 23.48 -56.70 19.86
N ASP A 9 24.23 -56.72 18.78
CA ASP A 9 24.99 -55.52 18.34
C ASP A 9 24.81 -55.15 16.86
N GLU A 10 23.73 -55.54 16.23
CA GLU A 10 23.47 -55.20 14.80
C GLU A 10 22.17 -54.44 14.53
N ALA A 11 21.61 -53.73 15.53
CA ALA A 11 20.35 -52.99 15.39
C ALA A 11 20.45 -51.53 15.81
N ARG A 12 21.57 -50.83 15.54
CA ARG A 12 21.69 -49.38 15.82
C ARG A 12 22.51 -48.67 14.75
N ASN A 13 22.05 -48.68 13.52
CA ASN A 13 22.52 -47.67 12.56
C ASN A 13 21.50 -47.49 11.44
N SER A 14 20.34 -46.86 11.77
CA SER A 14 19.49 -46.25 10.76
C SER A 14 19.88 -44.79 10.66
N PRO A 15 20.25 -44.27 9.46
CA PRO A 15 20.51 -42.86 9.28
C PRO A 15 19.21 -42.06 9.43
N GLY A 16 19.17 -41.21 10.44
CA GLY A 16 18.07 -40.25 10.68
C GLY A 16 17.85 -39.39 9.45
N THR A 17 16.64 -39.41 8.94
CA THR A 17 16.14 -38.48 7.94
C THR A 17 16.36 -37.03 8.45
N PRO A 18 17.00 -36.13 7.67
CA PRO A 18 17.15 -34.76 8.09
C PRO A 18 15.76 -34.13 8.15
N THR A 19 15.32 -33.75 9.33
CA THR A 19 14.14 -32.93 9.54
C THR A 19 14.44 -31.55 8.95
N THR A 20 13.94 -31.29 7.76
CA THR A 20 13.99 -29.97 7.14
C THR A 20 13.15 -29.04 8.01
N LYS A 21 13.81 -28.16 8.73
CA LYS A 21 13.18 -27.04 9.45
C LYS A 21 12.43 -26.22 8.40
N PRO A 22 11.12 -25.91 8.58
CA PRO A 22 10.42 -25.05 7.64
C PRO A 22 11.12 -23.71 7.57
N GLU A 23 11.58 -23.36 6.38
CA GLU A 23 12.13 -22.04 6.06
C GLU A 23 11.03 -21.01 6.30
N PRO A 24 11.31 -19.92 7.04
CA PRO A 24 10.31 -18.87 7.24
C PRO A 24 9.92 -18.31 5.87
N PRO A 25 8.65 -17.95 5.63
CA PRO A 25 8.20 -17.38 4.37
C PRO A 25 9.05 -16.15 4.05
N SER A 26 9.68 -16.19 2.88
CA SER A 26 10.52 -15.09 2.40
C SER A 26 9.73 -13.80 2.39
N ALA A 27 10.17 -12.83 3.19
CA ALA A 27 9.61 -11.49 3.21
C ALA A 27 9.57 -10.93 1.77
N GLY A 28 8.42 -10.43 1.42
CA GLY A 28 8.11 -9.93 0.12
C GLY A 28 9.10 -8.87 -0.37
N THR A 29 9.74 -9.07 -1.56
CA THR A 29 10.58 -8.07 -2.24
C THR A 29 9.68 -7.18 -3.08
N TYR A 30 9.55 -5.91 -2.74
CA TYR A 30 8.94 -4.95 -3.64
C TYR A 30 9.82 -4.86 -4.89
N THR A 31 9.29 -5.26 -6.04
CA THR A 31 10.08 -5.23 -7.27
C THR A 31 10.37 -3.79 -7.64
N SER A 32 11.66 -3.50 -7.65
CA SER A 32 12.27 -2.31 -8.22
C SER A 32 11.85 -2.16 -9.69
N THR A 33 11.43 -0.95 -10.06
CA THR A 33 11.51 -0.32 -11.39
C THR A 33 11.04 -1.05 -12.66
N ALA A 34 10.78 -2.35 -12.67
CA ALA A 34 10.46 -3.06 -13.93
C ALA A 34 8.97 -2.97 -14.34
N ASP A 35 8.09 -2.52 -13.43
CA ASP A 35 6.63 -2.47 -13.65
C ASP A 35 6.04 -1.06 -13.45
N THR A 36 6.85 -0.02 -13.62
CA THR A 36 6.32 1.36 -13.65
C THR A 36 5.44 1.53 -14.87
N ALA A 37 4.14 1.61 -14.63
CA ALA A 37 3.20 1.97 -15.66
C ALA A 37 3.51 3.39 -16.15
N GLY A 38 3.76 3.56 -17.44
CA GLY A 38 3.86 4.91 -18.03
C GLY A 38 2.53 5.66 -17.90
N PRO A 39 2.53 7.00 -18.08
CA PRO A 39 1.33 7.83 -17.96
C PRO A 39 0.11 7.32 -18.74
N GLY A 40 0.32 6.70 -19.90
CA GLY A 40 -0.74 6.11 -20.70
C GLY A 40 -1.42 4.89 -20.06
N ALA A 41 -0.69 4.11 -19.26
CA ALA A 41 -1.29 2.99 -18.54
C ALA A 41 -2.15 3.47 -17.36
N HIS A 42 -1.76 4.54 -16.69
CA HIS A 42 -2.56 5.18 -15.64
C HIS A 42 -3.86 5.77 -16.19
N GLU A 43 -3.81 6.46 -17.33
CA GLU A 43 -5.00 6.99 -17.99
C GLU A 43 -5.95 5.86 -18.42
N ALA A 44 -5.41 4.76 -18.94
CA ALA A 44 -6.20 3.59 -19.30
C ALA A 44 -6.88 2.95 -18.07
N LEU A 45 -6.20 2.89 -16.92
CA LEU A 45 -6.79 2.42 -15.66
C LEU A 45 -7.95 3.31 -15.21
N LEU A 46 -7.79 4.64 -15.24
CA LEU A 46 -8.87 5.57 -14.90
C LEU A 46 -10.07 5.41 -15.84
N ASN A 47 -9.82 5.27 -17.14
CA ASN A 47 -10.87 5.06 -18.12
C ASN A 47 -11.64 3.77 -17.85
N SER A 48 -10.91 2.67 -17.63
CA SER A 48 -11.50 1.38 -17.32
C SER A 48 -12.29 1.40 -15.99
N PHE A 49 -11.77 2.10 -14.97
CA PHE A 49 -12.47 2.29 -13.71
C PHE A 49 -13.83 2.97 -13.93
N ILE A 50 -13.87 4.08 -14.66
CA ILE A 50 -15.11 4.84 -14.92
C ILE A 50 -16.08 4.05 -15.80
N GLU A 51 -15.59 3.32 -16.81
CA GLU A 51 -16.43 2.48 -17.67
C GLU A 51 -17.11 1.34 -16.89
N ASN A 52 -16.46 0.83 -15.85
CA ASN A 52 -17.00 -0.27 -15.03
C ASN A 52 -17.82 0.21 -13.81
N ASN A 53 -17.81 1.50 -13.48
CA ASN A 53 -18.50 2.08 -12.34
C ASN A 53 -19.35 3.26 -12.82
N GLY A 54 -20.62 2.98 -13.12
CA GLY A 54 -21.55 3.93 -13.76
C GLY A 54 -22.00 5.10 -12.90
N ASP A 55 -21.64 5.10 -11.62
CA ASP A 55 -21.82 6.15 -10.61
C ASP A 55 -20.71 7.21 -10.63
N TRP A 56 -19.72 7.04 -11.54
CA TRP A 56 -18.62 7.97 -11.73
C TRP A 56 -18.70 8.69 -13.06
N GLU A 57 -18.57 10.01 -13.04
CA GLU A 57 -18.48 10.87 -14.22
C GLU A 57 -17.13 11.56 -14.30
N LYS A 58 -16.58 11.69 -15.51
CA LYS A 58 -15.33 12.39 -15.74
C LYS A 58 -15.46 13.55 -16.72
N TYR A 59 -14.64 14.57 -16.50
CA TYR A 59 -14.40 15.64 -17.44
C TYR A 59 -12.93 16.07 -17.38
N ARG A 60 -12.45 16.75 -18.43
CA ARG A 60 -11.08 17.26 -18.51
C ARG A 60 -11.11 18.78 -18.48
N THR A 61 -10.25 19.36 -17.66
CA THR A 61 -10.09 20.81 -17.61
C THR A 61 -9.28 21.34 -18.79
N TRP A 62 -9.57 22.56 -19.23
CA TRP A 62 -8.91 23.16 -20.40
C TRP A 62 -7.57 23.78 -20.07
N TYR A 63 -7.38 24.22 -18.84
CA TYR A 63 -6.22 25.03 -18.44
C TYR A 63 -5.06 24.22 -17.88
N ASP A 64 -5.34 23.23 -17.08
CA ASP A 64 -4.38 22.48 -16.28
C ASP A 64 -4.25 21.02 -16.71
N ASN A 65 -4.81 20.70 -17.88
CA ASN A 65 -4.70 19.35 -18.46
C ASN A 65 -5.00 18.23 -17.45
N THR A 66 -5.94 18.49 -16.53
CA THR A 66 -6.33 17.57 -15.44
C THR A 66 -7.64 16.88 -15.79
N THR A 67 -7.68 15.56 -15.68
CA THR A 67 -8.93 14.79 -15.68
C THR A 67 -9.48 14.74 -14.27
N ILE A 68 -10.73 15.13 -14.10
CA ILE A 68 -11.47 15.06 -12.84
C ILE A 68 -12.55 14.02 -12.99
N ALA A 69 -12.58 13.02 -12.09
CA ALA A 69 -13.68 12.09 -11.95
C ALA A 69 -14.38 12.34 -10.62
N ASN A 70 -15.69 12.50 -10.66
CA ASN A 70 -16.53 12.66 -9.49
C ASN A 70 -17.47 11.46 -9.38
N HIS A 71 -17.65 10.99 -8.17
CA HIS A 71 -18.74 10.08 -7.82
C HIS A 71 -20.07 10.84 -7.86
N GLU A 72 -21.20 10.17 -8.11
CA GLU A 72 -22.54 10.79 -8.18
C GLU A 72 -22.94 11.54 -6.90
N SER A 73 -22.45 11.10 -5.73
CA SER A 73 -22.64 11.81 -4.46
C SER A 73 -21.93 13.16 -4.40
N LEU A 74 -20.96 13.41 -5.30
CA LEU A 74 -20.05 14.56 -5.31
C LEU A 74 -19.16 14.69 -4.04
N THR A 75 -19.18 13.66 -3.18
CA THR A 75 -18.35 13.61 -1.97
C THR A 75 -17.01 12.88 -2.18
N LEU A 76 -16.88 12.12 -3.27
CA LEU A 76 -15.61 11.50 -3.66
C LEU A 76 -15.14 12.07 -5.00
N ARG A 77 -13.84 12.33 -5.08
CA ARG A 77 -13.20 12.90 -6.26
C ARG A 77 -11.84 12.30 -6.52
N ILE A 78 -11.57 12.01 -7.79
CA ILE A 78 -10.27 11.60 -8.30
C ILE A 78 -9.80 12.69 -9.29
N LEU A 79 -8.58 13.16 -9.11
CA LEU A 79 -7.89 14.04 -10.05
C LEU A 79 -6.71 13.30 -10.64
N PHE A 80 -6.54 13.40 -11.96
CA PHE A 80 -5.39 12.89 -12.67
C PHE A 80 -4.76 14.03 -13.48
N ASP A 81 -3.57 14.47 -13.07
CA ASP A 81 -2.80 15.50 -13.71
C ASP A 81 -1.89 14.89 -14.79
N HIS A 82 -2.14 15.25 -16.05
CA HIS A 82 -1.38 14.75 -17.20
C HIS A 82 -0.01 15.42 -17.36
N GLU A 83 0.23 16.55 -16.69
CA GLU A 83 1.45 17.34 -16.79
C GLU A 83 2.33 17.23 -15.55
N ALA A 84 1.90 16.48 -14.54
CA ALA A 84 2.65 16.29 -13.31
C ALA A 84 4.05 15.72 -13.58
N GLY A 85 5.04 16.34 -12.97
CA GLY A 85 6.42 15.86 -13.02
C GLY A 85 6.61 14.52 -12.29
N PRO A 86 7.75 13.85 -12.47
CA PRO A 86 7.97 12.50 -11.92
C PRO A 86 7.87 12.40 -10.39
N ARG A 87 8.03 13.52 -9.69
CA ARG A 87 7.96 13.59 -8.21
C ARG A 87 6.72 14.32 -7.72
N ASP A 88 5.93 14.88 -8.62
CA ASP A 88 4.71 15.58 -8.28
C ASP A 88 3.55 14.60 -8.15
N ALA A 89 2.49 15.02 -7.49
CA ALA A 89 1.28 14.23 -7.37
C ALA A 89 0.57 14.17 -8.72
N THR A 90 0.66 13.02 -9.38
CA THR A 90 -0.09 12.75 -10.62
C THR A 90 -1.54 12.40 -10.32
N TRP A 91 -1.79 11.71 -9.21
CA TRP A 91 -3.12 11.38 -8.74
C TRP A 91 -3.40 12.08 -7.42
N THR A 92 -4.60 12.60 -7.29
CA THR A 92 -5.15 13.04 -6.00
C THR A 92 -6.53 12.45 -5.84
N LEU A 93 -6.73 11.72 -4.74
CA LEU A 93 -8.02 11.20 -4.31
C LEU A 93 -8.44 12.00 -3.09
N ALA A 94 -9.71 12.37 -3.02
CA ALA A 94 -10.20 13.17 -1.90
C ALA A 94 -11.65 12.82 -1.57
N ALA A 95 -11.98 12.84 -0.28
CA ALA A 95 -13.33 12.80 0.20
C ALA A 95 -13.71 14.08 0.93
N TYR A 96 -14.98 14.44 0.81
CA TYR A 96 -15.60 15.63 1.35
C TYR A 96 -16.83 15.22 2.16
N GLU A 97 -17.13 15.93 3.24
CA GLU A 97 -18.37 15.70 4.00
C GLU A 97 -19.62 16.02 3.18
N SER A 98 -19.52 17.05 2.33
CA SER A 98 -20.55 17.41 1.35
C SER A 98 -19.88 18.02 0.11
N PRO A 99 -20.58 18.16 -1.02
CA PRO A 99 -20.02 18.72 -2.26
C PRO A 99 -19.35 20.11 -2.13
N VAL A 100 -19.70 20.87 -1.10
CA VAL A 100 -19.23 22.24 -0.85
C VAL A 100 -18.45 22.41 0.45
N SER A 101 -18.23 21.31 1.19
CA SER A 101 -17.47 21.32 2.45
C SER A 101 -15.96 21.27 2.22
N GLU A 102 -15.23 21.43 3.32
CA GLU A 102 -13.80 21.15 3.32
C GLU A 102 -13.52 19.67 3.11
N ARG A 103 -12.32 19.39 2.64
CA ARG A 103 -11.83 18.04 2.39
C ARG A 103 -11.61 17.30 3.71
N MET A 104 -12.28 16.15 3.90
CA MET A 104 -12.09 15.31 5.07
C MET A 104 -10.75 14.58 5.04
N TRP A 105 -10.48 13.88 3.94
CA TRP A 105 -9.20 13.22 3.74
C TRP A 105 -8.75 13.29 2.28
N HIS A 106 -7.48 13.03 2.07
CA HIS A 106 -6.92 12.93 0.73
C HIS A 106 -5.71 12.00 0.68
N MET A 107 -5.46 11.50 -0.52
CA MET A 107 -4.26 10.78 -0.91
C MET A 107 -3.66 11.43 -2.14
N ALA A 108 -2.33 11.46 -2.21
CA ALA A 108 -1.58 11.96 -3.36
C ALA A 108 -0.56 10.89 -3.79
N LEU A 109 -0.55 10.54 -5.08
CA LEU A 109 0.29 9.48 -5.62
C LEU A 109 1.15 10.02 -6.76
N THR A 110 2.43 9.64 -6.79
CA THR A 110 3.34 10.01 -7.88
C THR A 110 3.09 9.18 -9.15
N SER A 111 3.57 9.65 -10.30
CA SER A 111 3.39 9.00 -11.61
C SER A 111 4.04 7.61 -11.70
N ALA A 112 4.99 7.31 -10.83
CA ALA A 112 5.73 6.05 -10.83
C ALA A 112 5.08 4.95 -9.95
N VAL A 113 3.91 5.21 -9.35
CA VAL A 113 3.16 4.17 -8.62
C VAL A 113 2.79 3.03 -9.57
N PRO A 114 3.09 1.77 -9.23
CA PRO A 114 2.78 0.64 -10.10
C PRO A 114 1.29 0.50 -10.38
N ALA A 115 0.95 0.15 -11.64
CA ALA A 115 -0.44 -0.04 -12.05
C ALA A 115 -1.24 -1.04 -11.18
N PRO A 116 -0.67 -2.16 -10.71
CA PRO A 116 -1.38 -3.05 -9.78
C PRO A 116 -1.76 -2.39 -8.46
N VAL A 117 -0.88 -1.55 -7.89
CA VAL A 117 -1.14 -0.81 -6.64
C VAL A 117 -2.28 0.19 -6.84
N LEU A 118 -2.24 0.93 -7.97
CA LEU A 118 -3.32 1.83 -8.35
C LEU A 118 -4.64 1.08 -8.59
N GLY A 119 -4.59 -0.09 -9.25
CA GLY A 119 -5.75 -0.94 -9.47
C GLY A 119 -6.39 -1.42 -8.15
N THR A 120 -5.58 -1.82 -7.16
CA THR A 120 -6.07 -2.17 -5.82
C THR A 120 -6.79 -0.99 -5.18
N LEU A 121 -6.20 0.21 -5.23
CA LEU A 121 -6.81 1.43 -4.68
C LEU A 121 -8.15 1.76 -5.34
N LEU A 122 -8.21 1.74 -6.67
CA LEU A 122 -9.44 1.99 -7.41
C LEU A 122 -10.51 0.93 -7.11
N SER A 123 -10.12 -0.33 -6.94
CA SER A 123 -11.05 -1.40 -6.57
C SER A 123 -11.62 -1.22 -5.16
N ALA A 124 -10.81 -0.81 -4.19
CA ALA A 124 -11.26 -0.50 -2.83
C ALA A 124 -12.23 0.69 -2.82
N ILE A 125 -11.96 1.73 -3.64
CA ILE A 125 -12.88 2.85 -3.80
C ILE A 125 -14.22 2.40 -4.37
N ALA A 126 -14.22 1.54 -5.40
CA ALA A 126 -15.44 0.98 -5.99
C ALA A 126 -16.21 0.08 -5.00
N ALA A 127 -15.53 -0.55 -4.05
CA ALA A 127 -16.15 -1.36 -2.99
C ALA A 127 -16.79 -0.53 -1.87
N GLY A 128 -16.58 0.79 -1.84
CA GLY A 128 -17.14 1.69 -0.82
C GLY A 128 -16.18 1.99 0.35
N ASP A 129 -14.97 1.44 0.36
CA ASP A 129 -14.00 1.61 1.47
C ASP A 129 -13.53 3.08 1.63
N ALA A 130 -13.83 3.92 0.64
CA ALA A 130 -13.53 5.35 0.64
C ALA A 130 -14.57 6.21 1.37
N GLU A 131 -15.76 5.69 1.63
CA GLU A 131 -16.87 6.42 2.28
C GLU A 131 -16.66 6.55 3.79
N ASP A 132 -16.00 5.56 4.39
CA ASP A 132 -15.59 5.61 5.78
C ASP A 132 -14.47 6.64 5.98
N THR A 133 -14.37 7.16 7.18
CA THR A 133 -13.31 8.08 7.58
C THR A 133 -12.77 7.70 8.94
N ALA A 134 -11.47 7.94 9.15
CA ALA A 134 -10.85 7.77 10.47
C ALA A 134 -11.20 8.92 11.43
N LEU A 135 -12.06 9.86 11.04
CA LEU A 135 -12.48 10.97 11.90
C LEU A 135 -13.23 10.43 13.14
N GLY A 136 -12.74 10.79 14.33
CA GLY A 136 -13.28 10.29 15.59
C GLY A 136 -12.78 8.92 16.03
N THR A 137 -12.06 8.19 15.18
CA THR A 137 -11.40 6.94 15.55
C THR A 137 -10.09 7.23 16.30
N PRO A 138 -9.79 6.53 17.41
CA PRO A 138 -8.51 6.67 18.06
C PRO A 138 -7.34 6.37 17.13
N ILE A 139 -6.28 7.17 17.20
CA ILE A 139 -5.09 7.05 16.31
C ILE A 139 -4.51 5.63 16.39
N GLU A 140 -4.44 5.06 17.58
CA GLU A 140 -3.89 3.72 17.82
C GLU A 140 -4.70 2.63 17.10
N THR A 141 -6.02 2.78 17.07
CA THR A 141 -6.92 1.87 16.33
C THR A 141 -6.67 1.99 14.84
N THR A 142 -6.68 3.21 14.29
CA THR A 142 -6.42 3.47 12.88
C THR A 142 -5.06 2.92 12.44
N VAL A 143 -4.00 3.14 13.24
CA VAL A 143 -2.66 2.61 12.95
C VAL A 143 -2.68 1.08 12.95
N THR A 144 -3.27 0.46 13.96
CA THR A 144 -3.32 -1.01 14.09
C THR A 144 -4.03 -1.65 12.90
N GLU A 145 -5.17 -1.10 12.48
CA GLU A 145 -5.94 -1.60 11.34
C GLU A 145 -5.20 -1.42 10.02
N ALA A 146 -4.65 -0.24 9.78
CA ALA A 146 -3.94 0.09 8.54
C ALA A 146 -2.69 -0.79 8.30
N VAL A 147 -1.98 -1.17 9.38
CA VAL A 147 -0.72 -1.94 9.26
C VAL A 147 -0.87 -3.41 9.60
N ARG A 148 -2.08 -3.89 9.90
CA ARG A 148 -2.33 -5.30 10.23
C ARG A 148 -1.76 -6.26 9.17
N PRO A 149 -1.95 -6.05 7.85
CA PRO A 149 -1.37 -6.94 6.85
C PRO A 149 0.16 -7.03 6.91
N LEU A 150 0.83 -5.92 7.24
CA LEU A 150 2.29 -5.90 7.37
C LEU A 150 2.74 -6.70 8.61
N ALA A 151 2.02 -6.58 9.72
CA ALA A 151 2.28 -7.36 10.93
C ALA A 151 2.06 -8.86 10.70
N ASP A 152 1.03 -9.23 9.95
CA ASP A 152 0.69 -10.62 9.62
C ASP A 152 1.81 -11.30 8.80
N VAL A 153 2.57 -10.54 8.00
CA VAL A 153 3.76 -11.02 7.26
C VAL A 153 5.07 -10.82 8.01
N GLY A 154 4.99 -10.42 9.27
CA GLY A 154 6.12 -10.36 10.18
C GLY A 154 6.94 -9.05 10.13
N TRP A 155 6.42 -8.00 9.52
CA TRP A 155 7.07 -6.70 9.61
C TRP A 155 6.89 -6.11 11.01
N THR A 156 7.98 -5.59 11.57
CA THR A 156 7.97 -4.95 12.88
C THR A 156 8.26 -3.45 12.74
N PRO A 157 7.56 -2.60 13.51
CA PRO A 157 7.80 -1.17 13.44
C PRO A 157 9.15 -0.81 14.07
N THR A 158 9.81 0.15 13.46
CA THR A 158 10.91 0.91 14.08
C THR A 158 10.40 2.29 14.46
N VAL A 159 10.83 2.80 15.61
CA VAL A 159 10.48 4.13 16.11
C VAL A 159 11.67 5.05 15.94
N ASP A 160 11.47 6.16 15.21
CA ASP A 160 12.47 7.19 15.00
C ASP A 160 11.84 8.57 15.25
N GLY A 161 11.99 9.07 16.47
CA GLY A 161 11.39 10.31 16.90
C GLY A 161 9.85 10.28 16.82
N ARG A 162 9.29 11.03 15.86
CA ARG A 162 7.84 11.11 15.62
C ARG A 162 7.31 10.06 14.65
N TRP A 163 8.19 9.29 13.99
CA TRP A 163 7.84 8.35 12.96
C TRP A 163 7.83 6.90 13.46
N LEU A 164 6.79 6.16 13.06
CA LEU A 164 6.78 4.72 13.09
C LEU A 164 6.95 4.23 11.65
N ARG A 165 7.89 3.30 11.42
CA ARG A 165 8.18 2.79 10.08
C ARG A 165 8.12 1.27 10.07
N TRP A 166 7.37 0.73 9.13
CA TRP A 166 7.37 -0.68 8.75
C TRP A 166 8.05 -0.77 7.39
N SER A 167 9.11 -1.55 7.29
CA SER A 167 9.86 -1.68 6.05
C SER A 167 10.26 -3.11 5.79
N THR A 168 10.56 -3.41 4.52
CA THR A 168 11.19 -4.67 4.13
C THR A 168 12.53 -4.82 4.85
N GLN A 169 13.05 -6.05 4.89
CA GLN A 169 14.35 -6.32 5.47
C GLN A 169 15.49 -5.60 4.72
N GLN A 170 15.32 -5.35 3.43
CA GLN A 170 16.25 -4.61 2.58
C GLN A 170 16.10 -3.09 2.73
N GLY A 171 15.01 -2.62 3.30
CA GLY A 171 14.70 -1.20 3.43
C GLY A 171 14.34 -0.51 2.11
N ASP A 172 13.94 -1.29 1.08
CA ASP A 172 13.64 -0.82 -0.26
C ASP A 172 12.14 -0.53 -0.49
N ALA A 173 11.32 -0.74 0.52
CA ALA A 173 9.92 -0.34 0.54
C ALA A 173 9.39 -0.29 1.97
N GLY A 174 8.30 0.44 2.19
CA GLY A 174 7.71 0.54 3.50
C GLY A 174 6.49 1.43 3.61
N VAL A 175 6.01 1.49 4.86
CA VAL A 175 4.96 2.40 5.31
C VAL A 175 5.53 3.20 6.48
N GLN A 176 5.33 4.51 6.44
CA GLN A 176 5.70 5.42 7.52
C GLN A 176 4.46 6.15 8.02
N PHE A 177 4.31 6.20 9.32
CA PHE A 177 3.32 6.99 10.03
C PHE A 177 3.99 8.12 10.79
N ASP A 178 3.47 9.34 10.65
CA ASP A 178 3.93 10.53 11.37
C ASP A 178 3.00 10.86 12.53
N GLY A 179 3.41 10.53 13.75
CA GLY A 179 2.61 10.77 14.96
C GLY A 179 2.41 12.25 15.29
N PHE A 180 3.25 13.16 14.76
CA PHE A 180 3.02 14.60 14.90
C PHE A 180 1.95 15.08 13.92
N ALA A 181 2.04 14.70 12.65
CA ALA A 181 1.04 15.04 11.64
C ALA A 181 -0.35 14.50 12.02
N ALA A 182 -0.42 13.28 12.55
CA ALA A 182 -1.67 12.67 12.99
C ALA A 182 -2.39 13.48 14.10
N ARG A 183 -1.63 14.10 15.01
CA ARG A 183 -2.18 14.95 16.07
C ARG A 183 -2.47 16.37 15.61
N ASN A 184 -2.02 16.74 14.41
CA ASN A 184 -2.17 18.07 13.82
C ASN A 184 -2.73 17.94 12.40
N PRO A 185 -4.00 17.50 12.24
CA PRO A 185 -4.56 17.13 10.93
C PRO A 185 -4.69 18.34 9.97
N HIS A 186 -4.64 19.56 10.47
CA HIS A 186 -4.60 20.79 9.65
C HIS A 186 -3.17 21.19 9.23
N SER A 187 -2.15 20.42 9.64
CA SER A 187 -0.79 20.59 9.18
C SER A 187 -0.68 20.23 7.68
N PRO A 188 0.18 20.88 6.90
CA PRO A 188 0.48 20.46 5.54
C PRO A 188 1.28 19.17 5.45
N LEU A 189 1.68 18.59 6.59
CA LEU A 189 2.44 17.35 6.63
C LEU A 189 1.55 16.15 6.37
N HIS A 190 2.09 15.17 5.64
CA HIS A 190 1.41 13.90 5.41
C HIS A 190 1.49 13.02 6.67
N THR A 191 0.38 12.41 7.03
CA THR A 191 0.33 11.48 8.17
C THR A 191 0.88 10.12 7.78
N TRP A 192 0.57 9.67 6.56
CA TRP A 192 1.01 8.40 6.03
C TRP A 192 1.86 8.59 4.79
N THR A 193 2.91 7.80 4.67
CA THR A 193 3.72 7.69 3.46
C THR A 193 3.96 6.22 3.17
N LEU A 194 3.42 5.73 2.06
CA LEU A 194 3.78 4.44 1.48
C LEU A 194 4.81 4.71 0.40
N TRP A 195 5.85 3.90 0.32
CA TRP A 195 6.96 4.16 -0.60
C TRP A 195 7.64 2.88 -1.05
N ALA A 196 8.30 2.93 -2.21
CA ALA A 196 9.34 2.00 -2.60
C ALA A 196 10.45 2.72 -3.35
N GLY A 197 11.67 2.19 -3.24
CA GLY A 197 12.90 2.75 -3.77
C GLY A 197 14.07 2.51 -2.84
N PRO A 198 15.23 3.11 -3.10
CA PRO A 198 16.43 2.91 -2.29
C PRO A 198 16.27 3.27 -0.81
N SER A 199 15.42 4.24 -0.49
CA SER A 199 15.06 4.61 0.89
C SER A 199 13.81 5.49 0.89
N VAL A 200 13.24 5.74 2.07
CA VAL A 200 12.12 6.68 2.24
C VAL A 200 12.48 8.12 1.80
N ASP A 201 13.73 8.50 1.92
CA ASP A 201 14.23 9.82 1.52
C ASP A 201 14.53 9.91 0.01
N HIS A 202 14.70 8.76 -0.65
CA HIS A 202 14.95 8.64 -2.09
C HIS A 202 14.02 7.61 -2.71
N PRO A 203 12.70 7.82 -2.65
CA PRO A 203 11.75 6.87 -3.18
C PRO A 203 11.71 6.91 -4.70
N SER A 204 11.46 5.75 -5.31
CA SER A 204 11.10 5.66 -6.73
C SER A 204 9.66 6.11 -6.96
N TRP A 205 8.78 5.78 -6.02
CA TRP A 205 7.40 6.26 -5.99
C TRP A 205 6.91 6.43 -4.55
N THR A 206 5.90 7.26 -4.38
CA THR A 206 5.24 7.50 -3.08
C THR A 206 3.73 7.60 -3.22
N ILE A 207 3.06 7.21 -2.13
CA ILE A 207 1.67 7.52 -1.83
C ILE A 207 1.67 8.25 -0.49
N HIS A 208 1.17 9.47 -0.48
CA HIS A 208 0.98 10.25 0.73
C HIS A 208 -0.50 10.28 1.10
N ALA A 209 -0.82 10.12 2.39
CA ALA A 209 -2.19 10.21 2.85
C ALA A 209 -2.32 11.06 4.10
N SER A 210 -3.47 11.71 4.24
CA SER A 210 -3.81 12.58 5.37
C SER A 210 -4.25 11.78 6.61
N ALA A 211 -4.43 12.47 7.73
CA ALA A 211 -4.75 11.86 9.03
C ALA A 211 -6.05 11.05 9.04
N TYR A 212 -7.06 11.52 8.32
CA TYR A 212 -8.41 10.91 8.34
C TYR A 212 -8.65 9.96 7.16
N THR A 213 -7.62 9.56 6.45
CA THR A 213 -7.71 8.54 5.41
C THR A 213 -8.18 7.22 6.02
N PRO A 214 -9.18 6.55 5.43
CA PRO A 214 -9.71 5.27 5.93
C PRO A 214 -8.62 4.23 6.11
N ALA A 215 -8.64 3.55 7.27
CA ALA A 215 -7.69 2.48 7.56
C ALA A 215 -7.80 1.31 6.57
N ALA A 216 -9.00 1.03 6.06
CA ALA A 216 -9.24 0.00 5.06
C ALA A 216 -8.43 0.27 3.78
N LEU A 217 -8.49 1.48 3.22
CA LEU A 217 -7.70 1.85 2.03
C LEU A 217 -6.18 1.68 2.26
N LEU A 218 -5.69 2.07 3.44
CA LEU A 218 -4.28 1.91 3.79
C LEU A 218 -3.89 0.44 3.95
N SER A 219 -4.78 -0.37 4.54
CA SER A 219 -4.62 -1.82 4.70
C SER A 219 -4.54 -2.51 3.33
N ASP A 220 -5.44 -2.18 2.41
CA ASP A 220 -5.48 -2.77 1.08
C ASP A 220 -4.24 -2.41 0.26
N LEU A 221 -3.79 -1.16 0.33
CA LEU A 221 -2.53 -0.74 -0.28
C LEU A 221 -1.32 -1.47 0.30
N SER A 222 -1.34 -1.72 1.61
CA SER A 222 -0.29 -2.49 2.29
C SER A 222 -0.25 -3.95 1.84
N THR A 223 -1.42 -4.54 1.53
CA THR A 223 -1.57 -5.90 0.99
C THR A 223 -1.23 -5.97 -0.50
N GLY A 224 -1.67 -4.98 -1.29
CA GLY A 224 -1.49 -4.93 -2.75
C GLY A 224 -0.03 -4.95 -3.18
N SER A 225 0.85 -4.43 -2.33
CA SER A 225 2.29 -4.50 -2.53
C SER A 225 2.86 -5.94 -2.48
N GLU A 226 2.14 -6.93 -1.96
CA GLU A 226 2.54 -8.34 -2.01
C GLU A 226 2.19 -9.04 -3.32
N HIS A 227 1.14 -8.62 -4.01
CA HIS A 227 0.67 -9.26 -5.25
C HIS A 227 1.59 -9.03 -6.44
N VAL A 228 2.41 -7.97 -6.43
CA VAL A 228 3.44 -7.71 -7.45
C VAL A 228 4.50 -8.81 -7.51
N LYS A 229 4.61 -9.67 -6.48
CA LYS A 229 5.59 -10.75 -6.39
C LYS A 229 5.30 -12.04 -7.14
N LYS A 230 4.06 -12.29 -7.53
CA LYS A 230 3.65 -13.60 -8.08
C LYS A 230 3.65 -13.70 -9.58
N SER A 231 4.23 -12.78 -10.33
CA SER A 231 4.44 -13.00 -11.77
C SER A 231 5.70 -13.84 -11.99
N PRO A 232 5.60 -15.10 -12.44
CA PRO A 232 6.78 -15.89 -12.74
C PRO A 232 7.50 -15.27 -13.94
N ALA A 233 8.80 -15.03 -13.79
CA ALA A 233 9.66 -14.71 -14.92
C ALA A 233 9.50 -15.79 -16.00
N LYS A 234 9.12 -15.39 -17.21
CA LYS A 234 9.18 -16.21 -18.41
C LYS A 234 10.56 -16.14 -19.02
#